data_7ee99f42f0800a3806af2c539777fb7f
#
_entry.id   7ee99f42f0800a3806af2c539777fb7f
#
_cell.length_a   1.000
_cell.length_b   1.000
_cell.length_c   1.000
_cell.angle_alpha   90.00
_cell.angle_beta   90.00
_cell.angle_gamma   90.00
#
_symmetry.space_group_name_H-M   'P 1'
#
loop_
_entity.id
_entity.type
_entity.pdbx_description
1 polymer ?
#
loop_
_entity_poly.entity_id
_entity_poly.type
_entity_poly.pdbx_seq_one_letter_code
_entity_poly.pdbx_strand_id
1 'polypeptide(L)'
;QPNYEIYLPGTYVCFVTNECGTGSDQIDVTVVEPPSVYLGPDTTLCPGETLVLTTLPTEGTYTWQDGSDTDSFMVNNPGTYSLSVSNFCGIASDAVQVDYGVAITPVDFGPDVSLCPGEQIILHALNPAADHLWQDGTTADSLVVNTSGTYSVLVSDYCGQTTDTVAVIVNDDPPSVDLPASLTLCQGQSLVLDAVVTGVGYMWSDASTNQQLTVNAPGTYSVTVSNTCGTDRDTVIIADGGPAPSVALGQDTSICAGQSFILSPGFSNVDSWLWGDGSTQPSFSVVGSGVITVQVNNSCGVSFDTLNIGLLP
;
A
#
# COMPACT_ATOMS: atom_id res chain seq x y z
N GLN A 1 -74.06 -39.83 58.28
CA GLN A 1 -72.90 -38.94 58.50
C GLN A 1 -73.16 -37.65 57.79
N PRO A 2 -73.08 -36.45 58.42
CA PRO A 2 -73.14 -35.18 57.74
C PRO A 2 -71.79 -34.99 56.98
N ASN A 3 -71.85 -34.85 55.63
CA ASN A 3 -70.73 -34.46 54.78
C ASN A 3 -70.81 -32.94 54.61
N TYR A 4 -69.66 -32.29 54.70
CA TYR A 4 -69.48 -30.87 54.38
C TYR A 4 -68.59 -30.73 53.19
N GLU A 5 -69.02 -30.09 52.12
CA GLU A 5 -68.25 -29.85 50.91
C GLU A 5 -67.49 -28.52 51.02
N ILE A 6 -66.17 -28.54 50.77
CA ILE A 6 -65.30 -27.42 50.91
C ILE A 6 -64.93 -26.95 49.52
N TYR A 7 -65.09 -25.66 49.19
CA TYR A 7 -64.81 -25.04 47.90
C TYR A 7 -63.74 -23.93 47.96
N LEU A 8 -63.33 -23.53 49.18
CA LEU A 8 -62.41 -22.43 49.40
C LEU A 8 -61.22 -22.88 50.30
N PRO A 9 -60.05 -22.29 50.13
CA PRO A 9 -58.90 -22.55 51.04
C PRO A 9 -59.26 -21.95 52.44
N GLY A 10 -58.72 -22.59 53.46
CA GLY A 10 -58.92 -22.16 54.82
C GLY A 10 -58.84 -23.31 55.85
N THR A 11 -58.82 -22.96 57.10
CA THR A 11 -58.90 -23.91 58.21
C THR A 11 -60.34 -24.21 58.60
N TYR A 12 -60.70 -25.47 58.46
CA TYR A 12 -62.05 -25.97 58.81
C TYR A 12 -61.97 -26.80 60.09
N VAL A 13 -62.82 -26.42 61.06
CA VAL A 13 -62.90 -27.08 62.39
C VAL A 13 -64.20 -27.77 62.56
N CYS A 14 -64.17 -29.03 62.88
CA CYS A 14 -65.35 -29.81 63.21
C CYS A 14 -65.41 -29.99 64.77
N PHE A 15 -66.58 -29.65 65.32
CA PHE A 15 -66.84 -29.87 66.73
C PHE A 15 -67.88 -30.99 66.87
N VAL A 16 -67.65 -31.93 67.74
CA VAL A 16 -68.53 -33.00 68.07
C VAL A 16 -68.85 -32.87 69.57
N THR A 17 -70.11 -32.69 69.92
CA THR A 17 -70.53 -32.50 71.30
C THR A 17 -71.47 -33.64 71.70
N ASN A 18 -71.32 -34.21 72.90
CA ASN A 18 -72.20 -35.14 73.53
C ASN A 18 -72.42 -34.72 75.01
N GLU A 19 -73.17 -35.53 75.76
CA GLU A 19 -73.43 -35.24 77.18
C GLU A 19 -72.18 -35.28 78.09
N CYS A 20 -71.09 -35.81 77.59
CA CYS A 20 -69.84 -35.94 78.34
C CYS A 20 -68.78 -34.87 77.94
N GLY A 21 -68.97 -34.07 76.89
CA GLY A 21 -68.10 -33.01 76.51
C GLY A 21 -68.03 -32.76 74.99
N THR A 22 -67.19 -31.84 74.59
CA THR A 22 -66.96 -31.44 73.21
C THR A 22 -65.48 -31.82 72.76
N GLY A 23 -65.41 -32.55 71.69
CA GLY A 23 -64.11 -32.81 70.96
C GLY A 23 -64.14 -32.00 69.65
N SER A 24 -62.98 -31.61 69.21
CA SER A 24 -62.81 -30.92 67.92
C SER A 24 -61.62 -31.48 67.18
N ASP A 25 -61.68 -31.43 65.85
CA ASP A 25 -60.60 -31.70 64.94
C ASP A 25 -60.66 -30.65 63.81
N GLN A 26 -59.44 -30.40 63.19
CA GLN A 26 -59.34 -29.41 62.16
C GLN A 26 -58.62 -29.99 60.95
N ILE A 27 -58.97 -29.43 59.77
CA ILE A 27 -58.29 -29.67 58.52
C ILE A 27 -57.98 -28.33 57.87
N ASP A 28 -56.73 -28.17 57.38
CA ASP A 28 -56.30 -27.04 56.56
C ASP A 28 -56.48 -27.44 55.12
N VAL A 29 -57.23 -26.64 54.36
CA VAL A 29 -57.38 -26.83 52.91
C VAL A 29 -56.64 -25.71 52.21
N THR A 30 -55.67 -26.08 51.39
CA THR A 30 -54.88 -25.18 50.52
C THR A 30 -55.31 -25.41 49.07
N VAL A 31 -55.23 -24.35 48.27
CA VAL A 31 -55.37 -24.44 46.80
C VAL A 31 -53.96 -24.52 46.20
N VAL A 32 -53.77 -25.53 45.41
CA VAL A 32 -52.56 -25.68 44.59
C VAL A 32 -52.90 -25.31 43.14
N GLU A 33 -52.20 -24.38 42.58
CA GLU A 33 -52.39 -23.97 41.17
C GLU A 33 -51.72 -25.00 40.23
N PRO A 34 -52.28 -25.20 39.02
CA PRO A 34 -51.54 -25.93 37.98
C PRO A 34 -50.20 -25.32 37.73
N PRO A 35 -49.16 -26.12 37.46
CA PRO A 35 -47.85 -25.58 37.18
C PRO A 35 -47.85 -24.73 35.91
N SER A 36 -46.95 -23.74 35.86
CA SER A 36 -46.69 -22.90 34.68
C SER A 36 -45.22 -22.84 34.44
N VAL A 37 -44.78 -23.08 33.20
CA VAL A 37 -43.37 -23.10 32.82
C VAL A 37 -43.18 -22.14 31.65
N TYR A 38 -42.19 -21.28 31.72
CA TYR A 38 -41.74 -20.42 30.64
C TYR A 38 -40.25 -20.19 30.74
N LEU A 39 -39.48 -20.65 29.75
CA LEU A 39 -38.01 -20.60 29.70
C LEU A 39 -37.50 -19.40 28.90
N GLY A 40 -38.39 -18.62 28.31
CA GLY A 40 -38.03 -17.50 27.43
C GLY A 40 -38.01 -17.88 25.94
N PRO A 41 -37.70 -16.92 25.06
CA PRO A 41 -37.61 -17.16 23.63
C PRO A 41 -36.32 -17.87 23.27
N ASP A 42 -36.30 -18.49 22.10
CA ASP A 42 -35.06 -18.99 21.46
C ASP A 42 -34.02 -17.88 21.42
N THR A 43 -32.75 -18.23 21.71
CA THR A 43 -31.70 -17.24 21.88
C THR A 43 -30.37 -17.72 21.30
N THR A 44 -29.52 -16.78 20.94
CA THR A 44 -28.14 -17.04 20.48
C THR A 44 -27.16 -16.43 21.48
N LEU A 45 -26.24 -17.20 21.97
CA LEU A 45 -25.15 -16.78 22.86
C LEU A 45 -23.85 -16.59 22.07
N CYS A 46 -22.97 -15.78 22.58
CA CYS A 46 -21.62 -15.66 22.03
C CYS A 46 -20.68 -16.70 22.64
N PRO A 47 -19.63 -17.10 21.95
CA PRO A 47 -18.65 -18.05 22.46
C PRO A 47 -18.09 -17.64 23.82
N GLY A 48 -18.19 -18.55 24.79
CA GLY A 48 -17.78 -18.29 26.17
C GLY A 48 -18.84 -17.68 27.08
N GLU A 49 -20.00 -17.29 26.54
CA GLU A 49 -21.14 -16.91 27.35
C GLU A 49 -21.85 -18.13 27.91
N THR A 50 -22.51 -17.96 29.05
CA THR A 50 -23.33 -18.97 29.71
C THR A 50 -24.70 -18.39 30.03
N LEU A 51 -25.73 -19.19 29.87
CA LEU A 51 -27.10 -18.81 30.22
C LEU A 51 -27.60 -19.72 31.35
N VAL A 52 -28.21 -19.15 32.33
CA VAL A 52 -28.94 -19.91 33.36
C VAL A 52 -30.44 -19.81 33.07
N LEU A 53 -31.02 -20.94 32.69
CA LEU A 53 -32.48 -21.06 32.49
C LEU A 53 -33.14 -21.24 33.86
N THR A 54 -34.15 -20.43 34.11
CA THR A 54 -34.98 -20.51 35.32
C THR A 54 -36.42 -20.30 34.92
N THR A 55 -37.33 -20.85 35.68
CA THR A 55 -38.77 -20.55 35.57
C THR A 55 -39.26 -19.81 36.79
N LEU A 56 -40.45 -19.21 36.71
CA LEU A 56 -41.07 -18.67 37.90
C LEU A 56 -41.30 -19.76 38.92
N PRO A 57 -41.10 -19.46 40.23
CA PRO A 57 -41.34 -20.44 41.27
C PRO A 57 -42.72 -21.04 41.16
N THR A 58 -42.81 -22.34 41.03
CA THR A 58 -44.07 -23.07 41.00
C THR A 58 -43.94 -24.31 41.88
N GLU A 59 -45.02 -24.69 42.58
CA GLU A 59 -45.00 -25.90 43.37
C GLU A 59 -45.05 -27.11 42.46
N GLY A 60 -44.07 -28.04 42.63
CA GLY A 60 -44.02 -29.26 41.83
C GLY A 60 -42.62 -29.88 41.75
N THR A 61 -42.56 -30.97 41.02
CA THR A 61 -41.32 -31.66 40.70
C THR A 61 -40.83 -31.18 39.35
N TYR A 62 -39.58 -30.65 39.30
CA TYR A 62 -38.89 -30.21 38.12
C TYR A 62 -38.20 -31.39 37.44
N THR A 63 -38.23 -31.46 36.16
CA THR A 63 -37.50 -32.48 35.37
C THR A 63 -37.00 -31.86 34.07
N TRP A 64 -35.68 -31.65 33.96
CA TRP A 64 -35.02 -31.19 32.78
C TRP A 64 -34.80 -32.33 31.79
N GLN A 65 -34.42 -32.00 30.54
CA GLN A 65 -34.14 -32.98 29.45
C GLN A 65 -33.08 -34.03 29.81
N ASP A 66 -32.19 -33.72 30.73
CA ASP A 66 -31.13 -34.65 31.18
C ASP A 66 -31.52 -35.45 32.46
N GLY A 67 -32.75 -35.25 32.95
CA GLY A 67 -33.31 -35.89 34.13
C GLY A 67 -32.95 -35.20 35.44
N SER A 68 -32.29 -34.06 35.44
CA SER A 68 -32.03 -33.26 36.65
C SER A 68 -33.33 -32.63 37.18
N ASP A 69 -33.40 -32.41 38.50
CA ASP A 69 -34.57 -31.94 39.23
C ASP A 69 -34.39 -30.55 39.89
N THR A 70 -33.39 -29.80 39.45
CA THR A 70 -33.04 -28.47 39.96
C THR A 70 -34.01 -27.41 39.41
N ASP A 71 -34.18 -26.30 40.16
CA ASP A 71 -35.02 -25.14 39.73
C ASP A 71 -34.36 -24.27 38.66
N SER A 72 -33.12 -24.59 38.32
CA SER A 72 -32.35 -23.88 37.33
C SER A 72 -31.43 -24.85 36.54
N PHE A 73 -31.12 -24.48 35.28
CA PHE A 73 -30.26 -25.25 34.40
C PHE A 73 -29.22 -24.35 33.75
N MET A 74 -27.94 -24.75 33.84
CA MET A 74 -26.84 -23.99 33.21
C MET A 74 -26.60 -24.49 31.80
N VAL A 75 -26.76 -23.61 30.82
CA VAL A 75 -26.53 -23.84 29.40
C VAL A 75 -25.06 -23.53 29.08
N ASN A 76 -24.33 -24.50 28.57
CA ASN A 76 -22.91 -24.38 28.16
C ASN A 76 -22.65 -24.81 26.71
N ASN A 77 -23.66 -25.37 26.05
CA ASN A 77 -23.55 -25.89 24.69
C ASN A 77 -24.82 -25.54 23.88
N PRO A 78 -24.71 -25.48 22.54
CA PRO A 78 -25.90 -25.31 21.71
C PRO A 78 -26.83 -26.54 21.84
N GLY A 79 -28.12 -26.29 21.79
CA GLY A 79 -29.12 -27.36 21.84
C GLY A 79 -30.51 -26.90 22.27
N THR A 80 -31.44 -27.82 22.31
CA THR A 80 -32.79 -27.60 22.82
C THR A 80 -32.85 -28.00 24.27
N TYR A 81 -33.26 -27.07 25.14
CA TYR A 81 -33.41 -27.26 26.57
C TYR A 81 -34.87 -27.25 26.91
N SER A 82 -35.32 -28.28 27.62
CA SER A 82 -36.71 -28.41 28.01
C SER A 82 -36.88 -28.70 29.49
N LEU A 83 -37.89 -28.08 30.07
CA LEU A 83 -38.31 -28.30 31.44
C LEU A 83 -39.75 -28.78 31.49
N SER A 84 -39.99 -29.82 32.27
CA SER A 84 -41.32 -30.25 32.66
C SER A 84 -41.49 -30.06 34.18
N VAL A 85 -42.58 -29.45 34.58
CA VAL A 85 -42.92 -29.33 36.00
C VAL A 85 -44.25 -30.04 36.22
N SER A 86 -44.29 -30.90 37.22
CA SER A 86 -45.50 -31.65 37.58
C SER A 86 -45.87 -31.45 39.03
N ASN A 87 -47.16 -31.27 39.31
CA ASN A 87 -47.70 -31.29 40.63
C ASN A 87 -49.06 -32.06 40.62
N PHE A 88 -49.75 -32.04 41.76
CA PHE A 88 -51.03 -32.73 41.91
C PHE A 88 -52.12 -32.25 40.95
N CYS A 89 -52.02 -31.02 40.46
CA CYS A 89 -53.02 -30.40 39.58
C CYS A 89 -52.72 -30.58 38.08
N GLY A 90 -51.50 -31.11 37.70
CA GLY A 90 -51.13 -31.35 36.30
C GLY A 90 -49.68 -31.28 36.00
N ILE A 91 -49.36 -31.17 34.68
CA ILE A 91 -48.03 -31.07 34.14
C ILE A 91 -47.98 -29.89 33.16
N ALA A 92 -46.96 -29.06 33.24
CA ALA A 92 -46.63 -28.06 32.24
C ALA A 92 -45.19 -28.25 31.75
N SER A 93 -44.95 -27.92 30.50
CA SER A 93 -43.59 -27.98 29.92
C SER A 93 -43.37 -26.84 28.94
N ASP A 94 -42.12 -26.45 28.81
CA ASP A 94 -41.65 -25.49 27.82
C ASP A 94 -40.28 -25.91 27.33
N ALA A 95 -39.88 -25.39 26.15
CA ALA A 95 -38.56 -25.66 25.56
C ALA A 95 -38.04 -24.40 24.87
N VAL A 96 -36.74 -24.21 24.97
CA VAL A 96 -36.01 -23.08 24.34
C VAL A 96 -34.82 -23.64 23.50
N GLN A 97 -34.68 -23.14 22.29
CA GLN A 97 -33.49 -23.40 21.46
C GLN A 97 -32.41 -22.37 21.85
N VAL A 98 -31.22 -22.88 22.16
CA VAL A 98 -30.03 -22.04 22.40
C VAL A 98 -29.00 -22.38 21.35
N ASP A 99 -28.64 -21.40 20.54
CA ASP A 99 -27.57 -21.49 19.56
C ASP A 99 -26.35 -20.70 20.02
N TYR A 100 -25.19 -20.96 19.44
CA TYR A 100 -23.97 -20.18 19.66
C TYR A 100 -23.50 -19.56 18.35
N GLY A 101 -23.27 -18.26 18.39
CA GLY A 101 -22.64 -17.52 17.30
C GLY A 101 -21.18 -17.92 17.12
N VAL A 102 -20.57 -17.44 16.06
CA VAL A 102 -19.14 -17.63 15.78
C VAL A 102 -18.38 -16.40 16.33
N ALA A 103 -17.26 -16.62 16.98
CA ALA A 103 -16.40 -15.51 17.40
C ALA A 103 -15.87 -14.76 16.17
N ILE A 104 -15.91 -13.43 16.20
CA ILE A 104 -15.25 -12.61 15.18
C ILE A 104 -13.74 -12.82 15.24
N THR A 105 -13.16 -13.21 14.10
CA THR A 105 -11.72 -13.26 13.92
C THR A 105 -11.19 -11.84 13.70
N PRO A 106 -10.17 -11.37 14.43
CA PRO A 106 -9.58 -10.07 14.17
C PRO A 106 -9.14 -9.93 12.70
N VAL A 107 -9.52 -8.81 12.08
CA VAL A 107 -8.99 -8.44 10.76
C VAL A 107 -7.60 -7.85 10.96
N ASP A 108 -6.65 -8.26 10.11
CA ASP A 108 -5.28 -7.74 10.07
C ASP A 108 -4.84 -7.68 8.60
N PHE A 109 -4.68 -6.47 8.08
CA PHE A 109 -4.18 -6.22 6.72
C PHE A 109 -2.65 -6.24 6.63
N GLY A 110 -1.98 -6.35 7.78
CA GLY A 110 -0.53 -6.29 7.86
C GLY A 110 0.01 -4.86 7.70
N PRO A 111 1.30 -4.73 7.32
CA PRO A 111 1.95 -3.43 7.17
C PRO A 111 1.41 -2.66 5.95
N ASP A 112 1.67 -1.33 5.95
CA ASP A 112 1.39 -0.47 4.81
C ASP A 112 1.99 -1.01 3.51
N VAL A 113 1.29 -0.80 2.39
CA VAL A 113 1.60 -1.40 1.09
C VAL A 113 2.01 -0.32 0.10
N SER A 114 3.07 -0.60 -0.66
CA SER A 114 3.50 0.21 -1.80
C SER A 114 3.21 -0.56 -3.10
N LEU A 115 2.50 0.08 -4.01
CA LEU A 115 2.17 -0.43 -5.34
C LEU A 115 2.86 0.39 -6.41
N CYS A 116 3.09 -0.22 -7.56
CA CYS A 116 3.47 0.50 -8.77
C CYS A 116 2.24 0.82 -9.64
N PRO A 117 2.32 1.81 -10.54
CA PRO A 117 1.22 2.15 -11.42
C PRO A 117 0.69 0.93 -12.18
N GLY A 118 -0.63 0.74 -12.14
CA GLY A 118 -1.30 -0.40 -12.76
C GLY A 118 -1.36 -1.67 -11.90
N GLU A 119 -0.69 -1.72 -10.77
CA GLU A 119 -0.85 -2.81 -9.80
C GLU A 119 -2.08 -2.60 -8.92
N GLN A 120 -2.55 -3.69 -8.34
CA GLN A 120 -3.66 -3.69 -7.40
C GLN A 120 -3.46 -4.73 -6.30
N ILE A 121 -4.07 -4.47 -5.15
CA ILE A 121 -4.16 -5.42 -4.04
C ILE A 121 -5.63 -5.67 -3.71
N ILE A 122 -5.94 -6.85 -3.19
CA ILE A 122 -7.26 -7.18 -2.67
C ILE A 122 -7.15 -7.28 -1.16
N LEU A 123 -7.87 -6.42 -0.46
CA LEU A 123 -8.03 -6.48 1.00
C LEU A 123 -9.22 -7.38 1.32
N HIS A 124 -9.04 -8.34 2.20
CA HIS A 124 -10.07 -9.30 2.61
C HIS A 124 -10.51 -9.00 4.05
N ALA A 125 -11.79 -8.77 4.23
CA ALA A 125 -12.37 -8.47 5.55
C ALA A 125 -12.51 -9.69 6.45
N LEU A 126 -12.29 -10.91 5.94
CA LEU A 126 -12.52 -12.15 6.68
C LEU A 126 -13.97 -12.25 7.22
N ASN A 127 -14.29 -13.21 8.08
CA ASN A 127 -15.60 -13.34 8.74
C ASN A 127 -16.79 -13.27 7.75
N PRO A 128 -16.96 -14.23 6.84
CA PRO A 128 -17.93 -14.16 5.73
C PRO A 128 -19.41 -14.12 6.18
N ALA A 129 -19.70 -14.44 7.45
CA ALA A 129 -21.04 -14.40 8.02
C ALA A 129 -21.35 -13.10 8.78
N ALA A 130 -20.38 -12.19 8.88
CA ALA A 130 -20.53 -10.90 9.56
C ALA A 130 -20.87 -9.78 8.56
N ASP A 131 -21.35 -8.66 9.08
CA ASP A 131 -21.52 -7.44 8.30
C ASP A 131 -20.19 -6.74 8.11
N HIS A 132 -19.95 -6.26 6.89
CA HIS A 132 -18.76 -5.50 6.52
C HIS A 132 -19.13 -4.07 6.17
N LEU A 133 -18.32 -3.11 6.61
CA LEU A 133 -18.46 -1.70 6.24
C LEU A 133 -17.07 -1.10 6.00
N TRP A 134 -16.75 -0.86 4.72
CA TRP A 134 -15.52 -0.18 4.32
C TRP A 134 -15.66 1.35 4.45
N GLN A 135 -14.53 2.06 4.48
CA GLN A 135 -14.51 3.53 4.59
C GLN A 135 -15.27 4.27 3.47
N ASP A 136 -15.45 3.62 2.32
CA ASP A 136 -16.21 4.16 1.18
C ASP A 136 -17.71 3.83 1.22
N GLY A 137 -18.15 3.11 2.27
CA GLY A 137 -19.53 2.67 2.46
C GLY A 137 -19.88 1.37 1.75
N THR A 138 -18.95 0.70 1.09
CA THR A 138 -19.18 -0.64 0.52
C THR A 138 -19.25 -1.71 1.60
N THR A 139 -19.99 -2.81 1.31
CA THR A 139 -20.26 -3.89 2.26
C THR A 139 -19.81 -5.26 1.77
N ALA A 140 -18.95 -5.31 0.75
CA ALA A 140 -18.39 -6.54 0.24
C ALA A 140 -17.40 -7.16 1.24
N ASP A 141 -17.17 -8.46 1.14
CA ASP A 141 -16.18 -9.21 1.94
C ASP A 141 -14.73 -8.89 1.56
N SER A 142 -14.54 -8.16 0.47
CA SER A 142 -13.23 -7.77 -0.04
C SER A 142 -13.31 -6.44 -0.80
N LEU A 143 -12.20 -5.69 -0.80
CA LEU A 143 -12.04 -4.43 -1.52
C LEU A 143 -10.81 -4.50 -2.42
N VAL A 144 -10.98 -4.16 -3.71
CA VAL A 144 -9.87 -4.01 -4.66
C VAL A 144 -9.33 -2.60 -4.57
N VAL A 145 -8.03 -2.47 -4.32
CA VAL A 145 -7.34 -1.19 -4.12
C VAL A 145 -6.23 -1.04 -5.16
N ASN A 146 -6.25 0.08 -5.89
CA ASN A 146 -5.26 0.47 -6.90
C ASN A 146 -4.93 1.96 -6.87
N THR A 147 -5.33 2.69 -5.83
CA THR A 147 -5.05 4.11 -5.64
C THR A 147 -4.46 4.36 -4.26
N SER A 148 -3.67 5.43 -4.15
CA SER A 148 -3.13 5.85 -2.85
C SER A 148 -4.25 6.29 -1.91
N GLY A 149 -4.18 5.84 -0.66
CA GLY A 149 -5.17 6.19 0.35
C GLY A 149 -5.02 5.35 1.61
N THR A 150 -5.87 5.66 2.58
CA THR A 150 -6.01 4.86 3.80
C THR A 150 -7.30 4.07 3.70
N TYR A 151 -7.20 2.76 3.84
CA TYR A 151 -8.31 1.83 3.70
C TYR A 151 -8.59 1.17 5.03
N SER A 152 -9.84 1.14 5.42
CA SER A 152 -10.28 0.54 6.67
C SER A 152 -11.58 -0.22 6.48
N VAL A 153 -11.77 -1.24 7.29
CA VAL A 153 -13.02 -1.99 7.38
C VAL A 153 -13.46 -2.11 8.82
N LEU A 154 -14.75 -1.99 9.05
CA LEU A 154 -15.42 -2.43 10.26
C LEU A 154 -16.15 -3.73 9.93
N VAL A 155 -15.85 -4.77 10.68
CA VAL A 155 -16.54 -6.07 10.62
C VAL A 155 -17.30 -6.25 11.92
N SER A 156 -18.58 -6.55 11.85
CA SER A 156 -19.43 -6.66 13.03
C SER A 156 -20.49 -7.73 12.87
N ASP A 157 -20.82 -8.39 13.97
CA ASP A 157 -21.96 -9.28 14.12
C ASP A 157 -22.58 -9.12 15.51
N TYR A 158 -23.49 -10.03 15.85
CA TYR A 158 -24.12 -10.05 17.18
C TYR A 158 -23.09 -10.26 18.30
N CYS A 159 -21.97 -10.96 18.05
CA CYS A 159 -20.97 -11.34 19.06
C CYS A 159 -19.82 -10.34 19.20
N GLY A 160 -19.74 -9.30 18.37
CA GLY A 160 -18.70 -8.30 18.52
C GLY A 160 -18.38 -7.53 17.25
N GLN A 161 -17.24 -6.88 17.29
CA GLN A 161 -16.72 -6.14 16.12
C GLN A 161 -15.19 -6.14 16.12
N THR A 162 -14.62 -6.00 14.94
CA THR A 162 -13.18 -5.78 14.71
C THR A 162 -13.00 -4.76 13.60
N THR A 163 -11.90 -4.05 13.64
CA THR A 163 -11.54 -3.07 12.60
C THR A 163 -10.04 -3.12 12.38
N ASP A 164 -9.63 -2.86 11.15
CA ASP A 164 -8.22 -2.64 10.82
C ASP A 164 -8.09 -1.60 9.71
N THR A 165 -6.87 -1.08 9.58
CA THR A 165 -6.56 0.03 8.68
C THR A 165 -5.18 -0.16 8.07
N VAL A 166 -5.08 0.02 6.75
CA VAL A 166 -3.81 -0.04 6.01
C VAL A 166 -3.67 1.19 5.10
N ALA A 167 -2.47 1.75 5.04
CA ALA A 167 -2.13 2.76 4.05
C ALA A 167 -1.60 2.08 2.78
N VAL A 168 -2.11 2.50 1.63
CA VAL A 168 -1.64 2.09 0.32
C VAL A 168 -1.06 3.31 -0.39
N ILE A 169 0.17 3.20 -0.88
CA ILE A 169 0.86 4.24 -1.64
C ILE A 169 1.12 3.70 -3.04
N VAL A 170 0.58 4.37 -4.05
CA VAL A 170 0.96 4.13 -5.44
C VAL A 170 2.13 5.04 -5.75
N ASN A 171 3.28 4.46 -6.06
CA ASN A 171 4.52 5.17 -6.35
C ASN A 171 4.51 5.77 -7.76
N ASP A 172 5.57 6.53 -8.06
CA ASP A 172 5.79 7.08 -9.41
C ASP A 172 6.06 5.96 -10.42
N ASP A 173 5.85 6.25 -11.69
CA ASP A 173 6.19 5.37 -12.81
C ASP A 173 7.64 4.90 -12.75
N PRO A 174 7.99 3.76 -13.37
CA PRO A 174 9.38 3.38 -13.59
C PRO A 174 10.15 4.53 -14.23
N PRO A 175 11.37 4.82 -13.80
CA PRO A 175 12.15 5.91 -14.37
C PRO A 175 12.49 5.65 -15.83
N SER A 176 12.67 6.71 -16.61
CA SER A 176 13.21 6.64 -17.96
C SER A 176 14.34 7.65 -18.10
N VAL A 177 15.50 7.21 -18.62
CA VAL A 177 16.68 8.04 -18.86
C VAL A 177 17.04 8.03 -20.34
N ASP A 178 17.36 9.22 -20.89
CA ASP A 178 17.74 9.39 -22.30
C ASP A 178 18.99 10.27 -22.35
N LEU A 179 20.13 9.68 -22.69
CA LEU A 179 21.40 10.37 -22.92
C LEU A 179 21.60 10.61 -24.41
N PRO A 180 22.35 11.65 -24.81
CA PRO A 180 22.75 11.81 -26.19
C PRO A 180 23.51 10.57 -26.72
N ALA A 181 23.17 10.09 -27.91
CA ALA A 181 23.81 8.90 -28.47
C ALA A 181 25.32 9.01 -28.54
N SER A 182 25.85 10.21 -28.86
CA SER A 182 27.28 10.50 -28.86
C SER A 182 27.59 11.97 -28.59
N LEU A 183 28.73 12.22 -27.96
CA LEU A 183 29.32 13.55 -27.76
C LEU A 183 30.80 13.51 -28.12
N THR A 184 31.38 14.66 -28.38
CA THR A 184 32.84 14.78 -28.70
C THR A 184 33.54 15.48 -27.55
N LEU A 185 34.65 14.91 -27.08
CA LEU A 185 35.50 15.47 -26.04
C LEU A 185 36.84 15.92 -26.62
N CYS A 186 37.12 17.20 -26.52
CA CYS A 186 38.36 17.76 -26.95
C CYS A 186 39.48 17.56 -25.92
N GLN A 187 40.72 17.43 -26.35
CA GLN A 187 41.86 17.22 -25.49
C GLN A 187 41.98 18.36 -24.44
N GLY A 188 42.10 17.95 -23.17
CA GLY A 188 42.21 18.87 -22.04
C GLY A 188 40.89 19.50 -21.55
N GLN A 189 39.79 19.11 -22.14
CA GLN A 189 38.46 19.51 -21.67
C GLN A 189 37.80 18.42 -20.87
N SER A 190 36.67 18.76 -20.27
CA SER A 190 35.77 17.83 -19.59
C SER A 190 34.33 18.08 -20.03
N LEU A 191 33.51 17.04 -20.01
CA LEU A 191 32.07 17.10 -20.26
C LEU A 191 31.31 16.69 -18.99
N VAL A 192 30.17 17.31 -18.78
CA VAL A 192 29.23 16.90 -17.72
C VAL A 192 28.08 16.15 -18.38
N LEU A 193 27.95 14.89 -18.07
CA LEU A 193 26.78 14.07 -18.41
C LEU A 193 25.75 14.25 -17.31
N ASP A 194 24.49 14.49 -17.67
CA ASP A 194 23.38 14.71 -16.74
C ASP A 194 22.24 13.74 -17.09
N ALA A 195 21.86 12.90 -16.15
CA ALA A 195 20.78 11.94 -16.33
C ALA A 195 19.38 12.59 -16.32
N VAL A 196 19.24 13.85 -15.90
CA VAL A 196 18.01 14.69 -15.92
C VAL A 196 16.76 14.01 -15.36
N VAL A 197 16.89 12.97 -14.53
CA VAL A 197 15.78 12.27 -13.89
C VAL A 197 15.85 12.57 -12.40
N THR A 198 14.71 12.95 -11.79
CA THR A 198 14.65 13.28 -10.35
C THR A 198 13.95 12.18 -9.57
N GLY A 199 14.21 12.10 -8.25
CA GLY A 199 13.51 11.15 -7.38
C GLY A 199 13.95 9.69 -7.54
N VAL A 200 15.13 9.44 -8.12
CA VAL A 200 15.65 8.10 -8.43
C VAL A 200 17.06 7.90 -7.87
N GLY A 201 17.45 6.65 -7.72
CA GLY A 201 18.86 6.28 -7.54
C GLY A 201 19.61 6.27 -8.87
N TYR A 202 20.89 6.67 -8.85
CA TYR A 202 21.76 6.66 -10.02
C TYR A 202 22.91 5.69 -9.80
N MET A 203 23.37 5.05 -10.89
CA MET A 203 24.58 4.28 -10.91
C MET A 203 25.22 4.40 -12.29
N TRP A 204 26.32 5.16 -12.38
CA TRP A 204 27.11 5.28 -13.59
C TRP A 204 28.06 4.10 -13.77
N SER A 205 28.60 3.99 -14.98
CA SER A 205 29.58 2.92 -15.34
C SER A 205 30.89 2.95 -14.54
N ASP A 206 31.19 4.06 -13.86
CA ASP A 206 32.34 4.21 -12.94
C ASP A 206 31.96 3.98 -11.46
N ALA A 207 30.74 3.52 -11.21
CA ALA A 207 30.14 3.33 -9.90
C ALA A 207 29.78 4.63 -9.12
N SER A 208 29.88 5.80 -9.73
CA SER A 208 29.36 7.03 -9.12
C SER A 208 27.83 7.04 -9.07
N THR A 209 27.26 7.75 -8.05
CA THR A 209 25.83 7.72 -7.74
C THR A 209 25.16 9.10 -7.77
N ASN A 210 25.83 10.10 -8.30
CA ASN A 210 25.26 11.43 -8.47
C ASN A 210 24.43 11.51 -9.76
N GLN A 211 23.49 12.43 -9.82
CA GLN A 211 22.75 12.72 -11.06
C GLN A 211 23.67 13.05 -12.24
N GLN A 212 24.78 13.72 -11.96
CA GLN A 212 25.75 14.16 -12.96
C GLN A 212 27.07 13.39 -12.83
N LEU A 213 27.66 13.06 -13.98
CA LEU A 213 29.00 12.52 -14.11
C LEU A 213 29.88 13.46 -14.93
N THR A 214 31.03 13.86 -14.38
CA THR A 214 32.05 14.59 -15.13
C THR A 214 33.06 13.62 -15.76
N VAL A 215 33.17 13.66 -17.07
CA VAL A 215 34.07 12.78 -17.84
C VAL A 215 35.20 13.61 -18.50
N ASN A 216 36.43 13.09 -18.49
CA ASN A 216 37.63 13.74 -19.02
C ASN A 216 38.40 12.85 -19.97
N ALA A 217 37.85 11.74 -20.40
CA ALA A 217 38.42 10.82 -21.38
C ALA A 217 37.36 10.32 -22.37
N PRO A 218 37.73 10.04 -23.62
CA PRO A 218 36.87 9.35 -24.56
C PRO A 218 36.53 7.93 -24.06
N GLY A 219 35.33 7.45 -24.40
CA GLY A 219 34.90 6.12 -23.98
C GLY A 219 33.39 5.97 -24.03
N THR A 220 32.93 4.83 -23.57
CA THR A 220 31.48 4.54 -23.43
C THR A 220 31.07 4.67 -21.98
N TYR A 221 30.14 5.54 -21.71
CA TYR A 221 29.60 5.77 -20.38
C TYR A 221 28.10 5.40 -20.36
N SER A 222 27.69 4.81 -19.28
CA SER A 222 26.25 4.49 -19.09
C SER A 222 25.81 4.85 -17.70
N VAL A 223 24.53 5.17 -17.58
CA VAL A 223 23.85 5.35 -16.29
C VAL A 223 22.70 4.38 -16.21
N THR A 224 22.52 3.80 -15.02
CA THR A 224 21.31 3.09 -14.61
C THR A 224 20.59 3.96 -13.61
N VAL A 225 19.32 4.25 -13.85
CA VAL A 225 18.43 4.94 -12.91
C VAL A 225 17.43 3.94 -12.34
N SER A 226 17.06 4.09 -11.07
CA SER A 226 16.17 3.14 -10.39
C SER A 226 15.27 3.82 -9.37
N ASN A 227 14.04 3.34 -9.28
CA ASN A 227 13.14 3.60 -8.17
C ASN A 227 12.51 2.28 -7.68
N THR A 228 11.52 2.32 -6.78
CA THR A 228 10.83 1.13 -6.29
C THR A 228 10.05 0.38 -7.37
N CYS A 229 9.69 1.05 -8.47
CA CYS A 229 8.87 0.50 -9.55
C CYS A 229 9.65 0.01 -10.77
N GLY A 230 10.96 0.26 -10.82
CA GLY A 230 11.76 -0.26 -11.93
C GLY A 230 13.11 0.40 -12.10
N THR A 231 13.77 0.01 -13.18
CA THR A 231 15.08 0.52 -13.59
C THR A 231 15.10 0.78 -15.07
N ASP A 232 15.83 1.81 -15.48
CA ASP A 232 16.15 2.07 -16.88
C ASP A 232 17.65 2.35 -17.01
N ARG A 233 18.19 2.14 -18.22
CA ARG A 233 19.60 2.32 -18.50
C ARG A 233 19.80 2.89 -19.89
N ASP A 234 20.66 3.90 -19.96
CA ASP A 234 21.11 4.43 -21.24
C ASP A 234 22.62 4.62 -21.31
N THR A 235 23.12 4.82 -22.52
CA THR A 235 24.55 4.79 -22.83
C THR A 235 24.89 5.90 -23.82
N VAL A 236 25.98 6.63 -23.55
CA VAL A 236 26.54 7.64 -24.41
C VAL A 236 27.97 7.25 -24.86
N ILE A 237 28.30 7.49 -26.12
CA ILE A 237 29.66 7.33 -26.65
C ILE A 237 30.35 8.70 -26.66
N ILE A 238 31.44 8.84 -25.95
CA ILE A 238 32.29 10.03 -25.98
C ILE A 238 33.41 9.77 -26.98
N ALA A 239 33.32 10.40 -28.14
CA ALA A 239 34.35 10.33 -29.20
C ALA A 239 35.52 11.24 -28.85
N ASP A 240 36.73 10.82 -29.26
CA ASP A 240 37.93 11.66 -29.17
C ASP A 240 37.89 12.74 -30.26
N GLY A 241 37.78 14.01 -29.85
CA GLY A 241 37.84 15.17 -30.74
C GLY A 241 39.25 15.61 -31.08
N GLY A 242 40.23 15.03 -30.42
CA GLY A 242 41.62 15.43 -30.57
C GLY A 242 41.93 16.82 -30.01
N PRO A 243 43.11 17.35 -30.28
CA PRO A 243 43.48 18.69 -29.87
C PRO A 243 42.83 19.78 -30.74
N ALA A 244 42.75 20.99 -30.21
CA ALA A 244 42.35 22.17 -30.98
C ALA A 244 43.26 22.38 -32.21
N PRO A 245 42.77 22.99 -33.27
CA PRO A 245 43.56 23.23 -34.46
C PRO A 245 44.68 24.23 -34.16
N SER A 246 45.80 24.10 -34.87
CA SER A 246 46.86 25.09 -34.82
C SER A 246 47.35 25.45 -36.21
N VAL A 247 47.78 26.71 -36.39
CA VAL A 247 48.34 27.21 -37.66
C VAL A 247 49.48 28.16 -37.33
N ALA A 248 50.55 28.10 -38.18
CA ALA A 248 51.66 29.01 -38.10
C ALA A 248 52.10 29.43 -39.53
N LEU A 249 51.95 30.71 -39.83
CA LEU A 249 52.35 31.30 -41.11
C LEU A 249 53.85 31.61 -41.20
N GLY A 250 54.55 31.52 -40.05
CA GLY A 250 55.93 31.88 -39.95
C GLY A 250 56.22 33.31 -39.54
N GLN A 251 57.42 33.81 -39.74
CA GLN A 251 57.81 35.17 -39.38
C GLN A 251 57.53 36.15 -40.54
N ASP A 252 57.24 37.41 -40.15
CA ASP A 252 57.08 38.51 -41.06
C ASP A 252 58.23 38.55 -42.06
N THR A 253 57.93 38.72 -43.34
CA THR A 253 58.90 38.67 -44.42
C THR A 253 58.72 39.80 -45.41
N SER A 254 59.69 39.92 -46.39
CA SER A 254 59.60 40.94 -47.41
C SER A 254 59.84 40.32 -48.78
N ILE A 255 59.21 40.81 -49.81
CA ILE A 255 59.39 40.37 -51.21
C ILE A 255 59.73 41.56 -52.08
N CYS A 256 60.45 41.31 -53.22
CA CYS A 256 60.71 42.34 -54.22
C CYS A 256 59.47 42.68 -55.05
N ALA A 257 59.34 43.90 -55.54
CA ALA A 257 58.23 44.28 -56.40
C ALA A 257 58.08 43.37 -57.61
N GLY A 258 56.83 42.87 -57.84
CA GLY A 258 56.54 41.94 -58.93
C GLY A 258 56.81 40.47 -58.65
N GLN A 259 57.32 40.12 -57.46
CA GLN A 259 57.52 38.75 -57.03
C GLN A 259 56.22 38.19 -56.39
N SER A 260 56.08 36.87 -56.49
CA SER A 260 55.04 36.12 -55.81
C SER A 260 55.57 34.81 -55.24
N PHE A 261 54.99 34.31 -54.21
CA PHE A 261 55.31 32.98 -53.68
C PHE A 261 54.03 32.32 -53.11
N ILE A 262 54.04 31.01 -52.99
CA ILE A 262 52.99 30.24 -52.35
C ILE A 262 53.36 30.07 -50.88
N LEU A 263 52.42 30.59 -50.02
CA LEU A 263 52.51 30.38 -48.58
C LEU A 263 51.86 29.03 -48.25
N SER A 264 52.60 28.15 -47.67
CA SER A 264 52.16 26.85 -47.21
C SER A 264 52.42 26.78 -45.71
N PRO A 265 51.44 27.15 -44.89
CA PRO A 265 51.64 27.20 -43.45
C PRO A 265 51.78 25.81 -42.83
N GLY A 266 52.51 25.77 -41.72
CA GLY A 266 52.45 24.61 -40.84
C GLY A 266 51.11 24.59 -40.12
N PHE A 267 50.41 23.49 -40.16
CA PHE A 267 49.14 23.33 -39.45
C PHE A 267 49.01 21.90 -38.94
N SER A 268 48.19 21.75 -37.88
CA SER A 268 47.84 20.46 -37.36
C SER A 268 46.36 20.45 -36.89
N ASN A 269 45.71 19.30 -37.03
CA ASN A 269 44.35 19.05 -36.61
C ASN A 269 43.32 20.03 -37.20
N VAL A 270 43.44 20.34 -38.48
CA VAL A 270 42.63 21.34 -39.19
C VAL A 270 41.67 20.63 -40.13
N ASP A 271 40.37 20.94 -40.00
CA ASP A 271 39.30 20.44 -40.88
C ASP A 271 39.00 21.45 -41.99
N SER A 272 39.19 22.73 -41.71
CA SER A 272 38.91 23.78 -42.70
C SER A 272 39.77 25.02 -42.48
N TRP A 273 39.96 25.79 -43.59
CA TRP A 273 40.72 27.03 -43.68
C TRP A 273 39.87 28.15 -44.20
N LEU A 274 40.12 29.36 -43.73
CA LEU A 274 39.56 30.59 -44.25
C LEU A 274 40.59 31.70 -44.22
N TRP A 275 41.08 32.09 -45.40
CA TRP A 275 42.04 33.20 -45.56
C TRP A 275 41.32 34.56 -45.52
N GLY A 276 42.02 35.62 -45.27
CA GLY A 276 41.48 36.97 -45.19
C GLY A 276 40.84 37.46 -46.49
N ASP A 277 41.13 36.87 -47.66
CA ASP A 277 40.48 37.15 -48.92
C ASP A 277 39.24 36.26 -49.18
N GLY A 278 38.90 35.38 -48.23
CA GLY A 278 37.79 34.44 -48.34
C GLY A 278 38.12 33.11 -49.01
N SER A 279 39.37 32.88 -49.44
CA SER A 279 39.79 31.59 -50.01
C SER A 279 39.86 30.51 -48.91
N THR A 280 39.67 29.24 -49.32
CA THR A 280 39.55 28.08 -48.41
C THR A 280 40.53 26.94 -48.75
N GLN A 281 41.58 27.23 -49.52
CA GLN A 281 42.61 26.26 -49.86
C GLN A 281 43.70 26.15 -48.75
N PRO A 282 44.36 25.03 -48.61
CA PRO A 282 45.40 24.85 -47.59
C PRO A 282 46.67 25.69 -47.83
N SER A 283 46.77 26.36 -48.96
CA SER A 283 47.89 27.26 -49.32
C SER A 283 47.34 28.55 -49.90
N PHE A 284 48.13 29.65 -49.81
CA PHE A 284 47.75 30.98 -50.24
C PHE A 284 48.83 31.55 -51.20
N SER A 285 48.38 32.16 -52.31
CA SER A 285 49.27 32.81 -53.23
C SER A 285 49.51 34.28 -52.88
N VAL A 286 50.71 34.61 -52.45
CA VAL A 286 51.10 35.99 -52.12
C VAL A 286 51.62 36.69 -53.38
N VAL A 287 50.94 37.80 -53.74
CA VAL A 287 51.27 38.58 -54.96
C VAL A 287 51.65 40.03 -54.69
N GLY A 288 51.99 40.41 -53.48
CA GLY A 288 52.39 41.75 -53.09
C GLY A 288 52.54 41.92 -51.61
N SER A 289 52.81 43.16 -51.18
CA SER A 289 52.85 43.50 -49.71
C SER A 289 51.47 43.58 -49.12
N GLY A 290 51.37 43.23 -47.86
CA GLY A 290 50.09 43.34 -47.11
C GLY A 290 50.10 42.40 -45.91
N VAL A 291 48.98 42.39 -45.24
CA VAL A 291 48.69 41.53 -44.08
C VAL A 291 47.93 40.30 -44.57
N ILE A 292 48.47 39.14 -44.36
CA ILE A 292 47.84 37.87 -44.70
C ILE A 292 47.35 37.26 -43.37
N THR A 293 46.06 36.93 -43.32
CA THR A 293 45.44 36.28 -42.16
C THR A 293 44.86 34.95 -42.58
N VAL A 294 44.93 33.98 -41.67
CA VAL A 294 44.26 32.71 -41.86
C VAL A 294 43.58 32.32 -40.56
N GLN A 295 42.37 31.78 -40.69
CA GLN A 295 41.66 31.10 -39.65
C GLN A 295 41.59 29.63 -40.00
N VAL A 296 41.85 28.78 -39.03
CA VAL A 296 41.69 27.33 -39.14
C VAL A 296 40.78 26.84 -38.04
N ASN A 297 39.95 25.85 -38.35
CA ASN A 297 39.02 25.30 -37.38
C ASN A 297 38.88 23.78 -37.51
N ASN A 298 38.50 23.18 -36.41
CA ASN A 298 37.96 21.83 -36.31
C ASN A 298 36.82 21.80 -35.28
N SER A 299 36.31 20.58 -34.96
CA SER A 299 35.24 20.42 -33.95
C SER A 299 35.65 20.89 -32.55
N CYS A 300 36.97 21.04 -32.28
CA CYS A 300 37.52 21.39 -30.98
C CYS A 300 37.93 22.87 -30.84
N GLY A 301 37.76 23.68 -31.85
CA GLY A 301 38.04 25.11 -31.76
C GLY A 301 38.49 25.76 -33.02
N VAL A 302 39.00 27.00 -32.84
CA VAL A 302 39.45 27.88 -33.91
C VAL A 302 40.83 28.43 -33.54
N SER A 303 41.74 28.52 -34.51
CA SER A 303 43.04 29.18 -34.38
C SER A 303 43.25 30.17 -35.51
N PHE A 304 44.00 31.21 -35.22
CA PHE A 304 44.31 32.29 -36.15
C PHE A 304 45.82 32.51 -36.19
N ASP A 305 46.33 32.92 -37.37
CA ASP A 305 47.66 33.52 -37.47
C ASP A 305 47.68 34.64 -38.52
N THR A 306 48.67 35.50 -38.38
CA THR A 306 48.82 36.68 -39.20
C THR A 306 50.27 36.85 -39.62
N LEU A 307 50.54 37.08 -40.92
CA LEU A 307 51.84 37.33 -41.50
C LEU A 307 51.87 38.70 -42.19
N ASN A 308 52.85 39.53 -41.88
CA ASN A 308 53.06 40.79 -42.58
C ASN A 308 54.12 40.62 -43.69
N ILE A 309 53.74 41.03 -44.90
CA ILE A 309 54.59 41.04 -46.06
C ILE A 309 55.04 42.46 -46.41
N GLY A 310 56.29 42.77 -46.27
CA GLY A 310 56.89 44.03 -46.70
C GLY A 310 57.37 44.01 -48.17
N LEU A 311 57.55 45.19 -48.76
CA LEU A 311 58.19 45.32 -50.05
C LEU A 311 59.68 45.75 -49.86
N LEU A 312 60.56 45.05 -50.50
CA LEU A 312 61.98 45.46 -50.66
C LEU A 312 62.08 46.42 -51.85
N PRO A 313 62.89 47.49 -51.71
CA PRO A 313 63.05 48.46 -52.78
C PRO A 313 63.75 47.88 -54.03
#